data_bb214b110d937019fc16156f1c88d442
#
_entry.id   bb214b110d937019fc16156f1c88d442
#
_cell.length_a   1.000
_cell.length_b   1.000
_cell.length_c   1.000
_cell.angle_alpha   90.00
_cell.angle_beta   90.00
_cell.angle_gamma   90.00
#
_symmetry.space_group_name_H-M   'P 1'
#
loop_
_entity.id
_entity.type
_entity.pdbx_description
1 polymer ?
#
loop_
_entity_poly.entity_id
_entity_poly.type
_entity_poly.pdbx_seq_one_letter_code
_entity_poly.pdbx_strand_id
1 'polypeptide(L)'
;MKTQILGTAVLLLATGHACAQSAQSESVQIYGRLNLGLESVRQHGDKATDGGASVRESNYRSVLGFRGSEGLGGGLRLVFQVEGTLSPDTGAGAIAARDTRVGLEGHWGTLFGGNWPTPYNTATSGLDPFYPTTAGYMSIMGNGSAPTANNVSDTTSFDRRQQNSLHYWTPVWRGLSLRFAHGFNEEAPANGAKPSLDSAALVLEHGPLYATLAHERHRDYQGPGLDDQGTKLAAAWQFGQTRLAAIAEKLRYETASGKLQRISYYVSLTHQIGPHGIRLGVAKANDASGSATGRLGFIQAGPDTGALHATLGYDYALSKRTSVFAFHTHLHNDARAVYDFAINGLAPAAGARLEGTALGIRHAF
;
A
#
# COMPACT_ATOMS: atom_id res chain seq x y z
N MET A 1 -53.27 -37.96 26.25
CA MET A 1 -52.24 -38.82 25.68
C MET A 1 -51.12 -37.97 25.13
N LYS A 2 -49.99 -37.95 25.83
CA LYS A 2 -48.79 -37.18 25.42
C LYS A 2 -47.77 -38.22 24.92
N THR A 3 -47.42 -38.14 23.65
CA THR A 3 -46.40 -39.02 23.04
C THR A 3 -45.09 -38.29 23.09
N GLN A 4 -44.13 -38.79 23.88
CA GLN A 4 -42.75 -38.33 23.90
C GLN A 4 -41.98 -39.08 22.79
N ILE A 5 -41.25 -38.31 21.95
CA ILE A 5 -40.30 -38.85 20.99
C ILE A 5 -38.92 -38.75 21.61
N LEU A 6 -38.32 -39.88 21.97
CA LEU A 6 -36.89 -39.97 22.35
C LEU A 6 -36.03 -39.89 21.08
N GLY A 7 -35.20 -38.86 20.98
CA GLY A 7 -34.15 -38.76 19.98
C GLY A 7 -32.86 -39.41 20.49
N THR A 8 -32.45 -40.48 19.84
CA THR A 8 -31.20 -41.19 20.11
C THR A 8 -30.04 -40.46 19.44
N ALA A 9 -29.16 -39.83 20.23
CA ALA A 9 -27.92 -39.26 19.73
C ALA A 9 -26.88 -40.37 19.52
N VAL A 10 -26.48 -40.60 18.28
CA VAL A 10 -25.38 -41.51 17.93
C VAL A 10 -24.06 -40.72 18.07
N LEU A 11 -23.28 -41.06 19.09
CA LEU A 11 -21.91 -40.57 19.29
C LEU A 11 -20.98 -41.39 18.39
N LEU A 12 -20.51 -40.80 17.27
CA LEU A 12 -19.44 -41.37 16.44
C LEU A 12 -18.09 -41.04 17.12
N LEU A 13 -17.52 -42.01 17.80
CA LEU A 13 -16.14 -42.02 18.27
C LEU A 13 -15.22 -42.20 17.04
N ALA A 14 -14.66 -41.11 16.50
CA ALA A 14 -13.61 -41.20 15.55
C ALA A 14 -12.28 -41.52 16.27
N THR A 15 -11.81 -42.77 16.16
CA THR A 15 -10.46 -43.18 16.58
C THR A 15 -9.47 -42.56 15.62
N GLY A 16 -8.90 -41.40 15.99
CA GLY A 16 -7.82 -40.77 15.25
C GLY A 16 -6.56 -41.63 15.35
N HIS A 17 -6.16 -42.21 14.23
CA HIS A 17 -4.80 -42.72 14.07
C HIS A 17 -3.84 -41.54 14.04
N ALA A 18 -3.07 -41.38 15.09
CA ALA A 18 -1.92 -40.44 15.09
C ALA A 18 -0.86 -40.97 14.14
N CYS A 19 -0.93 -40.62 12.87
CA CYS A 19 0.21 -40.74 11.98
C CYS A 19 1.29 -39.77 12.48
N ALA A 20 2.45 -40.29 12.88
CA ALA A 20 3.63 -39.48 13.13
C ALA A 20 4.00 -38.78 11.81
N GLN A 21 3.54 -37.53 11.66
CA GLN A 21 3.93 -36.68 10.54
C GLN A 21 5.40 -36.30 10.75
N SER A 22 6.22 -36.53 9.72
CA SER A 22 7.56 -35.94 9.63
C SER A 22 7.47 -34.45 9.89
N ALA A 23 8.11 -33.98 10.94
CA ALA A 23 8.13 -32.58 11.35
C ALA A 23 8.71 -31.72 10.20
N GLN A 24 7.83 -31.18 9.35
CA GLN A 24 8.17 -29.99 8.59
C GLN A 24 8.39 -28.90 9.64
N SER A 25 9.59 -28.31 9.64
CA SER A 25 10.01 -27.37 10.67
C SER A 25 9.01 -26.24 10.81
N GLU A 26 8.20 -26.31 11.84
CA GLU A 26 7.38 -25.21 12.31
C GLU A 26 8.37 -24.12 12.75
N SER A 27 8.42 -23.01 12.03
CA SER A 27 9.31 -21.92 12.37
C SER A 27 8.56 -20.61 12.46
N VAL A 28 8.65 -19.99 13.61
CA VAL A 28 8.28 -18.59 13.78
C VAL A 28 9.52 -17.76 13.48
N GLN A 29 9.42 -16.88 12.49
CA GLN A 29 10.48 -15.93 12.16
C GLN A 29 10.14 -14.58 12.75
N ILE A 30 11.07 -14.02 13.52
CA ILE A 30 11.08 -12.60 13.88
C ILE A 30 11.75 -11.86 12.72
N TYR A 31 11.18 -10.75 12.28
CA TYR A 31 11.75 -9.91 11.25
C TYR A 31 11.43 -8.43 11.52
N GLY A 32 12.18 -7.56 10.90
CA GLY A 32 11.91 -6.15 11.02
C GLY A 32 12.76 -5.28 10.11
N ARG A 33 12.47 -4.00 10.16
CA ARG A 33 13.24 -2.97 9.48
C ARG A 33 13.21 -1.70 10.30
N LEU A 34 14.37 -1.17 10.60
CA LEU A 34 14.56 0.20 11.08
C LEU A 34 14.96 1.07 9.89
N ASN A 35 14.28 2.19 9.69
CA ASN A 35 14.47 3.08 8.55
C ASN A 35 14.27 4.53 9.02
N LEU A 36 15.38 5.21 9.32
CA LEU A 36 15.42 6.55 9.87
C LEU A 36 16.29 7.46 9.04
N GLY A 37 15.99 8.74 9.03
CA GLY A 37 16.83 9.76 8.40
C GLY A 37 16.66 11.13 9.01
N LEU A 38 17.71 11.93 8.88
CA LEU A 38 17.64 13.38 9.04
C LEU A 38 17.16 13.98 7.74
N GLU A 39 16.11 14.78 7.80
CA GLU A 39 15.44 15.35 6.65
C GLU A 39 15.31 16.86 6.79
N SER A 40 15.81 17.59 5.81
CA SER A 40 15.55 19.02 5.65
C SER A 40 14.41 19.19 4.67
N VAL A 41 13.31 19.78 5.12
CA VAL A 41 12.12 20.05 4.30
C VAL A 41 11.82 21.53 4.23
N ARG A 42 11.30 21.97 3.08
CA ARG A 42 10.90 23.36 2.84
C ARG A 42 9.63 23.39 2.01
N GLN A 43 8.80 24.38 2.31
CA GLN A 43 7.65 24.76 1.50
C GLN A 43 7.91 26.17 0.94
N HIS A 44 7.77 26.31 -0.37
CA HIS A 44 7.77 27.59 -1.06
C HIS A 44 6.36 27.90 -1.53
N GLY A 45 5.80 29.03 -1.12
CA GLY A 45 4.49 29.52 -1.52
C GLY A 45 4.54 30.96 -1.97
N ASP A 46 3.47 31.70 -1.76
CA ASP A 46 3.49 33.14 -1.74
C ASP A 46 4.23 33.63 -0.48
N LYS A 47 4.55 34.93 -0.42
CA LYS A 47 5.35 35.52 0.69
C LYS A 47 4.75 35.26 2.09
N ALA A 48 3.47 34.96 2.19
CA ALA A 48 2.78 34.68 3.46
C ALA A 48 2.93 33.21 3.90
N THR A 49 3.21 32.29 2.97
CA THR A 49 3.30 30.85 3.18
C THR A 49 4.71 30.30 2.95
N ASP A 50 5.70 31.17 2.61
CA ASP A 50 7.09 30.75 2.43
C ASP A 50 7.73 30.44 3.78
N GLY A 51 7.65 29.15 4.17
CA GLY A 51 8.26 28.61 5.39
C GLY A 51 9.76 28.40 5.23
N GLY A 52 10.55 28.79 6.22
CA GLY A 52 11.97 28.44 6.27
C GLY A 52 12.18 26.92 6.20
N ALA A 53 13.41 26.49 5.88
CA ALA A 53 13.75 25.07 5.96
C ALA A 53 13.64 24.59 7.43
N SER A 54 12.96 23.47 7.65
CA SER A 54 12.97 22.77 8.92
C SER A 54 13.75 21.47 8.81
N VAL A 55 14.53 21.16 9.86
CA VAL A 55 15.24 19.89 9.97
C VAL A 55 14.52 19.01 10.98
N ARG A 56 14.27 17.76 10.58
CA ARG A 56 13.57 16.78 11.43
C ARG A 56 14.21 15.40 11.33
N GLU A 57 14.10 14.60 12.37
CA GLU A 57 14.27 13.17 12.28
C GLU A 57 12.98 12.57 11.69
N SER A 58 13.11 11.72 10.70
CA SER A 58 11.99 11.13 9.99
C SER A 58 12.05 9.62 10.04
N ASN A 59 10.97 9.00 10.52
CA ASN A 59 10.75 7.57 10.45
C ASN A 59 10.08 7.20 9.12
N TYR A 60 10.72 6.34 8.35
CA TYR A 60 10.20 5.87 7.06
C TYR A 60 9.56 4.48 7.19
N ARG A 61 8.53 4.40 8.04
CA ARG A 61 7.73 3.18 8.31
C ARG A 61 8.60 2.02 8.77
N SER A 62 9.34 2.20 9.86
CA SER A 62 10.01 1.11 10.58
C SER A 62 8.99 0.11 11.11
N VAL A 63 9.34 -1.17 11.12
CA VAL A 63 8.43 -2.26 11.46
C VAL A 63 9.13 -3.34 12.27
N LEU A 64 8.35 -4.04 13.10
CA LEU A 64 8.70 -5.31 13.73
C LEU A 64 7.57 -6.31 13.48
N GLY A 65 7.89 -7.53 13.12
CA GLY A 65 6.89 -8.54 12.83
C GLY A 65 7.31 -9.96 13.20
N PHE A 66 6.29 -10.80 13.26
CA PHE A 66 6.38 -12.23 13.43
C PHE A 66 5.62 -12.89 12.29
N ARG A 67 6.18 -13.92 11.69
CA ARG A 67 5.49 -14.72 10.67
C ARG A 67 5.87 -16.17 10.79
N GLY A 68 4.98 -17.03 10.37
CA GLY A 68 5.22 -18.45 10.40
C GLY A 68 4.22 -19.25 9.59
N SER A 69 4.44 -20.55 9.58
CA SER A 69 3.52 -21.50 8.95
C SER A 69 3.56 -22.83 9.70
N GLU A 70 2.43 -23.55 9.67
CA GLU A 70 2.24 -24.87 10.23
C GLU A 70 1.71 -25.82 9.16
N GLY A 71 2.32 -27.00 9.01
CA GLY A 71 1.83 -28.04 8.11
C GLY A 71 0.63 -28.79 8.70
N LEU A 72 -0.51 -28.76 8.02
CA LEU A 72 -1.75 -29.41 8.46
C LEU A 72 -1.96 -30.78 7.80
N GLY A 73 -1.01 -31.24 6.98
CA GLY A 73 -1.14 -32.47 6.23
C GLY A 73 -1.83 -32.30 4.87
N GLY A 74 -1.72 -33.31 4.00
CA GLY A 74 -2.38 -33.30 2.69
C GLY A 74 -1.98 -32.15 1.75
N GLY A 75 -0.81 -31.51 1.98
CA GLY A 75 -0.37 -30.32 1.22
C GLY A 75 -1.03 -29.01 1.69
N LEU A 76 -1.79 -29.03 2.78
CA LEU A 76 -2.39 -27.85 3.40
C LEU A 76 -1.46 -27.28 4.47
N ARG A 77 -1.34 -25.94 4.53
CA ARG A 77 -0.57 -25.20 5.52
C ARG A 77 -1.40 -24.06 6.10
N LEU A 78 -1.30 -23.86 7.40
CA LEU A 78 -1.68 -22.59 8.01
C LEU A 78 -0.54 -21.60 7.79
N VAL A 79 -0.87 -20.35 7.48
CA VAL A 79 0.07 -19.23 7.37
C VAL A 79 -0.40 -18.08 8.24
N PHE A 80 0.52 -17.43 8.94
CA PHE A 80 0.20 -16.25 9.73
C PHE A 80 1.31 -15.21 9.67
N GLN A 81 0.93 -13.97 9.89
CA GLN A 81 1.84 -12.84 10.06
C GLN A 81 1.20 -11.82 11.00
N VAL A 82 2.00 -11.24 11.89
CA VAL A 82 1.63 -10.08 12.70
C VAL A 82 2.75 -9.07 12.55
N GLU A 83 2.43 -7.89 11.98
CA GLU A 83 3.39 -6.80 11.80
C GLU A 83 2.91 -5.54 12.51
N GLY A 84 3.79 -4.97 13.31
CA GLY A 84 3.58 -3.74 14.05
C GLY A 84 4.34 -2.56 13.46
N THR A 85 3.90 -1.36 13.79
CA THR A 85 4.66 -0.13 13.53
C THR A 85 5.68 0.08 14.64
N LEU A 86 6.85 0.58 14.26
CA LEU A 86 7.85 1.14 15.17
C LEU A 86 8.11 2.59 14.79
N SER A 87 8.19 3.46 15.79
CA SER A 87 8.62 4.85 15.63
C SER A 87 9.82 5.10 16.52
N PRO A 88 11.04 4.72 16.09
CA PRO A 88 12.25 4.84 16.89
C PRO A 88 12.58 6.30 17.24
N ASP A 89 12.16 7.25 16.41
CA ASP A 89 12.27 8.69 16.59
C ASP A 89 11.45 9.23 17.76
N THR A 90 10.31 8.59 18.09
CA THR A 90 9.39 9.04 19.14
C THR A 90 9.19 8.02 20.25
N GLY A 91 9.72 6.81 20.11
CA GLY A 91 9.48 5.69 21.02
C GLY A 91 8.07 5.09 20.93
N ALA A 92 7.26 5.50 19.97
CA ALA A 92 5.91 4.97 19.76
C ALA A 92 5.92 3.68 18.93
N GLY A 93 4.78 2.97 18.95
CA GLY A 93 4.55 1.79 18.14
C GLY A 93 3.20 1.15 18.44
N ALA A 94 2.76 0.26 17.55
CA ALA A 94 1.53 -0.50 17.74
C ALA A 94 1.68 -1.90 17.14
N ILE A 95 1.38 -2.93 17.93
CA ILE A 95 1.36 -4.33 17.49
C ILE A 95 0.18 -4.52 16.53
N ALA A 96 0.36 -5.35 15.50
CA ALA A 96 -0.66 -5.69 14.50
C ALA A 96 -1.24 -4.51 13.69
N ALA A 97 -0.65 -3.32 13.78
CA ALA A 97 -1.12 -2.14 13.05
C ALA A 97 -0.80 -2.17 11.55
N ARG A 98 -0.05 -3.18 11.08
CA ARG A 98 0.37 -3.31 9.67
C ARG A 98 -0.02 -4.66 9.09
N ASP A 99 0.85 -5.30 8.32
CA ASP A 99 0.58 -6.54 7.56
C ASP A 99 0.30 -7.72 8.50
N THR A 100 -0.97 -7.85 8.91
CA THR A 100 -1.41 -8.87 9.87
C THR A 100 -2.46 -9.74 9.23
N ARG A 101 -2.22 -11.05 9.23
CA ARG A 101 -3.11 -12.05 8.60
C ARG A 101 -3.01 -13.42 9.26
N VAL A 102 -4.05 -14.20 9.07
CA VAL A 102 -4.07 -15.65 9.27
C VAL A 102 -4.83 -16.29 8.13
N GLY A 103 -4.39 -17.45 7.65
CA GLY A 103 -5.06 -18.11 6.53
C GLY A 103 -4.50 -19.49 6.21
N LEU A 104 -5.02 -20.04 5.12
CA LEU A 104 -4.68 -21.37 4.62
C LEU A 104 -4.03 -21.25 3.23
N GLU A 105 -3.01 -22.04 3.00
CA GLU A 105 -2.30 -22.18 1.75
C GLU A 105 -2.31 -23.64 1.29
N GLY A 106 -2.54 -23.86 0.00
CA GLY A 106 -2.53 -25.19 -0.61
C GLY A 106 -2.28 -25.14 -2.12
N HIS A 107 -2.46 -26.26 -2.81
CA HIS A 107 -2.31 -26.32 -4.28
C HIS A 107 -3.27 -25.38 -5.03
N TRP A 108 -4.35 -24.97 -4.40
CA TRP A 108 -5.34 -24.02 -4.93
C TRP A 108 -4.96 -22.55 -4.70
N GLY A 109 -3.87 -22.25 -3.99
CA GLY A 109 -3.43 -20.89 -3.67
C GLY A 109 -3.50 -20.60 -2.18
N THR A 110 -3.69 -19.31 -1.84
CA THR A 110 -3.72 -18.83 -0.46
C THR A 110 -4.99 -18.04 -0.19
N LEU A 111 -5.75 -18.41 0.82
CA LEU A 111 -6.92 -17.69 1.35
C LEU A 111 -6.60 -17.22 2.77
N PHE A 112 -6.73 -15.91 3.04
CA PHE A 112 -6.43 -15.36 4.35
C PHE A 112 -7.30 -14.15 4.68
N GLY A 113 -7.53 -13.93 5.97
CA GLY A 113 -8.19 -12.75 6.50
C GLY A 113 -7.25 -11.90 7.35
N GLY A 114 -7.57 -10.59 7.47
CA GLY A 114 -6.83 -9.69 8.34
C GLY A 114 -6.81 -8.23 7.90
N ASN A 115 -5.74 -7.54 8.32
CA ASN A 115 -5.40 -6.17 7.94
C ASN A 115 -4.24 -6.23 6.93
N TRP A 116 -4.53 -6.07 5.64
CA TRP A 116 -3.56 -6.33 4.58
C TRP A 116 -3.65 -5.32 3.43
N PRO A 117 -2.51 -4.96 2.78
CA PRO A 117 -2.55 -4.11 1.60
C PRO A 117 -3.40 -4.73 0.50
N THR A 118 -4.22 -3.91 -0.14
CA THR A 118 -5.09 -4.38 -1.22
C THR A 118 -4.27 -4.87 -2.43
N PRO A 119 -4.81 -5.76 -3.26
CA PRO A 119 -4.22 -6.13 -4.54
C PRO A 119 -3.85 -4.93 -5.41
N TYR A 120 -4.68 -3.88 -5.42
CA TYR A 120 -4.43 -2.63 -6.13
C TYR A 120 -3.15 -1.93 -5.65
N ASN A 121 -2.94 -1.85 -4.33
CA ASN A 121 -1.73 -1.28 -3.74
C ASN A 121 -0.50 -2.14 -4.05
N THR A 122 -0.56 -3.44 -3.74
CA THR A 122 0.59 -4.34 -3.88
C THR A 122 1.04 -4.56 -5.32
N ALA A 123 0.15 -4.35 -6.30
CA ALA A 123 0.48 -4.48 -7.72
C ALA A 123 1.57 -3.49 -8.17
N THR A 124 1.70 -2.33 -7.52
CA THR A 124 2.61 -1.28 -7.99
C THR A 124 3.56 -0.72 -6.93
N SER A 125 3.32 -0.94 -5.64
CA SER A 125 4.20 -0.40 -4.56
C SER A 125 5.66 -0.84 -4.68
N GLY A 126 5.94 -2.04 -5.19
CA GLY A 126 7.29 -2.54 -5.46
C GLY A 126 7.97 -1.94 -6.70
N LEU A 127 7.27 -1.10 -7.47
CA LEU A 127 7.83 -0.39 -8.63
C LEU A 127 8.37 0.99 -8.26
N ASP A 128 8.06 1.47 -7.06
CA ASP A 128 8.59 2.72 -6.52
C ASP A 128 9.80 2.46 -5.63
N PRO A 129 11.03 2.84 -6.05
CA PRO A 129 12.23 2.64 -5.27
C PRO A 129 12.32 3.54 -4.03
N PHE A 130 11.41 4.51 -3.89
CA PHE A 130 11.31 5.43 -2.75
C PHE A 130 10.21 5.06 -1.76
N TYR A 131 9.39 4.07 -2.09
CA TYR A 131 8.37 3.57 -1.18
C TYR A 131 9.01 2.80 -0.01
N PRO A 132 8.67 3.05 1.24
CA PRO A 132 7.74 4.04 1.78
C PRO A 132 8.49 5.21 2.46
N THR A 133 8.89 6.23 1.71
CA THR A 133 9.55 7.44 2.25
C THR A 133 8.76 8.70 1.88
N THR A 134 9.18 9.85 2.40
CA THR A 134 8.68 11.18 1.99
C THR A 134 8.75 11.38 0.48
N ALA A 135 9.76 10.79 -0.16
CA ALA A 135 10.00 10.86 -1.59
C ALA A 135 9.17 9.89 -2.44
N GLY A 136 8.28 9.09 -1.83
CA GLY A 136 7.52 8.04 -2.50
C GLY A 136 6.42 8.58 -3.43
N TYR A 137 6.11 7.79 -4.47
CA TYR A 137 5.13 8.10 -5.50
C TYR A 137 3.70 8.32 -4.98
N MET A 138 3.39 7.83 -3.78
CA MET A 138 2.06 7.93 -3.17
C MET A 138 1.65 9.37 -2.82
N SER A 139 2.57 10.34 -2.92
CA SER A 139 2.22 11.77 -2.93
C SER A 139 1.33 12.15 -4.13
N ILE A 140 1.38 11.37 -5.22
CA ILE A 140 0.56 11.53 -6.42
C ILE A 140 -0.34 10.30 -6.61
N MET A 141 0.27 9.10 -6.73
CA MET A 141 -0.46 7.87 -7.02
C MET A 141 -1.34 7.46 -5.84
N GLY A 142 -2.51 6.90 -6.12
CA GLY A 142 -3.46 6.45 -5.10
C GLY A 142 -4.18 7.57 -4.33
N ASN A 143 -3.91 8.85 -4.62
CA ASN A 143 -4.48 9.99 -3.89
C ASN A 143 -4.11 10.01 -2.40
N GLY A 144 -2.83 9.97 -2.11
CA GLY A 144 -2.30 9.87 -0.75
C GLY A 144 -2.17 8.44 -0.27
N SER A 145 -1.98 8.26 1.04
CA SER A 145 -1.77 6.94 1.63
C SER A 145 -2.70 6.70 2.82
N ALA A 146 -3.30 5.50 2.85
CA ALA A 146 -4.08 4.97 3.97
C ALA A 146 -3.34 3.76 4.58
N PRO A 147 -2.39 3.98 5.50
CA PRO A 147 -1.47 2.95 5.99
C PRO A 147 -2.16 1.84 6.78
N THR A 148 -3.33 2.12 7.32
CA THR A 148 -4.26 1.18 7.96
C THR A 148 -5.63 1.85 8.01
N ALA A 149 -6.61 1.33 7.29
CA ALA A 149 -7.92 1.94 7.14
C ALA A 149 -9.04 0.91 7.13
N ASN A 150 -10.16 1.26 7.71
CA ASN A 150 -11.45 0.59 7.52
C ASN A 150 -12.25 1.26 6.39
N ASN A 151 -13.50 0.86 6.17
CA ASN A 151 -14.29 1.41 5.07
C ASN A 151 -14.84 2.82 5.30
N VAL A 152 -14.63 3.42 6.49
CA VAL A 152 -15.08 4.79 6.83
C VAL A 152 -13.94 5.73 7.18
N SER A 153 -12.68 5.25 7.14
CA SER A 153 -11.48 6.06 7.38
C SER A 153 -10.61 6.13 6.13
N ASP A 154 -9.93 7.26 5.92
CA ASP A 154 -9.07 7.50 4.74
C ASP A 154 -9.76 7.10 3.42
N THR A 155 -11.04 7.43 3.28
CA THR A 155 -11.93 6.98 2.21
C THR A 155 -11.51 7.44 0.81
N THR A 156 -10.59 8.41 0.72
CA THR A 156 -10.14 8.97 -0.56
C THR A 156 -8.95 8.24 -1.18
N SER A 157 -8.21 7.46 -0.38
CA SER A 157 -6.97 6.82 -0.83
C SER A 157 -7.20 5.42 -1.38
N PHE A 158 -6.57 5.15 -2.53
CA PHE A 158 -6.41 3.83 -3.14
C PHE A 158 -5.03 3.19 -2.85
N ASP A 159 -4.10 3.92 -2.23
CA ASP A 159 -2.86 3.35 -1.68
C ASP A 159 -3.10 2.94 -0.22
N ARG A 160 -3.81 1.84 -0.04
CA ARG A 160 -4.36 1.46 1.26
C ARG A 160 -4.03 0.05 1.72
N ARG A 161 -3.98 -0.11 3.04
CA ARG A 161 -4.11 -1.38 3.74
C ARG A 161 -5.52 -1.43 4.32
N GLN A 162 -6.27 -2.49 3.97
CA GLN A 162 -7.67 -2.65 4.35
C GLN A 162 -7.79 -3.53 5.59
N GLN A 163 -8.42 -3.00 6.63
CA GLN A 163 -8.89 -3.77 7.79
C GLN A 163 -10.11 -4.62 7.40
N ASN A 164 -10.43 -5.63 8.20
CA ASN A 164 -11.63 -6.46 8.08
C ASN A 164 -11.80 -6.99 6.65
N SER A 165 -10.72 -7.59 6.12
CA SER A 165 -10.66 -8.02 4.72
C SER A 165 -10.31 -9.48 4.55
N LEU A 166 -10.87 -10.09 3.50
CA LEU A 166 -10.57 -11.43 3.04
C LEU A 166 -9.84 -11.34 1.71
N HIS A 167 -8.76 -12.10 1.57
CA HIS A 167 -7.89 -12.10 0.40
C HIS A 167 -7.79 -13.52 -0.17
N TYR A 168 -7.74 -13.61 -1.49
CA TYR A 168 -7.41 -14.85 -2.19
C TYR A 168 -6.35 -14.59 -3.27
N TRP A 169 -5.26 -15.36 -3.21
CA TRP A 169 -4.19 -15.35 -4.20
C TRP A 169 -4.11 -16.71 -4.89
N THR A 170 -4.23 -16.72 -6.21
CA THR A 170 -4.10 -17.94 -7.00
C THR A 170 -2.68 -18.49 -6.96
N PRO A 171 -2.48 -19.78 -7.27
CA PRO A 171 -1.17 -20.27 -7.67
C PRO A 171 -0.63 -19.50 -8.87
N VAL A 172 0.69 -19.45 -8.99
CA VAL A 172 1.35 -18.87 -10.17
C VAL A 172 1.33 -19.90 -11.31
N TRP A 173 0.76 -19.53 -12.45
CA TRP A 173 0.74 -20.35 -13.64
C TRP A 173 1.49 -19.66 -14.78
N ARG A 174 2.66 -20.20 -15.18
CA ARG A 174 3.53 -19.62 -16.22
C ARG A 174 3.85 -18.14 -16.01
N GLY A 175 4.05 -17.74 -14.76
CA GLY A 175 4.31 -16.36 -14.37
C GLY A 175 3.06 -15.51 -14.12
N LEU A 176 1.86 -16.00 -14.43
CA LEU A 176 0.60 -15.30 -14.17
C LEU A 176 0.02 -15.68 -12.82
N SER A 177 -0.48 -14.69 -12.08
CA SER A 177 -1.29 -14.87 -10.88
C SER A 177 -2.40 -13.82 -10.78
N LEU A 178 -3.49 -14.19 -10.11
CA LEU A 178 -4.60 -13.30 -9.76
C LEU A 178 -4.62 -13.10 -8.25
N ARG A 179 -4.89 -11.88 -7.82
CA ARG A 179 -5.08 -11.53 -6.41
C ARG A 179 -6.40 -10.81 -6.26
N PHE A 180 -7.18 -11.21 -5.26
CA PHE A 180 -8.49 -10.62 -4.94
C PHE A 180 -8.52 -10.24 -3.48
N ALA A 181 -9.27 -9.20 -3.15
CA ALA A 181 -9.60 -8.83 -1.78
C ALA A 181 -11.01 -8.25 -1.70
N HIS A 182 -11.68 -8.54 -0.58
CA HIS A 182 -12.96 -7.93 -0.21
C HIS A 182 -12.84 -7.36 1.20
N GLY A 183 -13.13 -6.07 1.37
CA GLY A 183 -13.26 -5.39 2.67
C GLY A 183 -14.73 -5.41 3.09
N PHE A 184 -15.03 -6.10 4.21
CA PHE A 184 -16.39 -6.29 4.68
C PHE A 184 -16.99 -5.00 5.23
N ASN A 185 -18.28 -4.83 5.02
CA ASN A 185 -19.08 -3.74 5.58
C ASN A 185 -19.41 -4.06 7.06
N GLU A 186 -18.50 -3.73 7.96
CA GLU A 186 -18.71 -3.87 9.42
C GLU A 186 -19.10 -2.52 10.06
N GLU A 187 -18.72 -1.42 9.42
CA GLU A 187 -19.06 -0.08 9.84
C GLU A 187 -20.49 0.25 9.42
N ALA A 188 -21.29 0.75 10.34
CA ALA A 188 -22.68 1.13 10.11
C ALA A 188 -22.85 2.66 10.28
N PRO A 189 -22.47 3.49 9.28
CA PRO A 189 -22.66 4.93 9.36
C PRO A 189 -24.11 5.32 9.55
N ALA A 190 -24.35 6.40 10.34
CA ALA A 190 -25.71 6.87 10.64
C ALA A 190 -26.51 7.32 9.41
N ASN A 191 -25.84 7.58 8.28
CA ASN A 191 -26.47 7.98 7.01
C ASN A 191 -27.02 6.78 6.20
N GLY A 192 -26.92 5.54 6.72
CA GLY A 192 -27.38 4.32 6.07
C GLY A 192 -26.48 3.78 4.95
N ALA A 193 -25.28 4.33 4.75
CA ALA A 193 -24.29 3.79 3.85
C ALA A 193 -23.85 2.38 4.29
N LYS A 194 -23.46 1.56 3.31
CA LYS A 194 -22.91 0.20 3.52
C LYS A 194 -21.53 0.10 2.89
N PRO A 195 -20.53 0.80 3.45
CA PRO A 195 -19.23 0.93 2.81
C PRO A 195 -18.51 -0.42 2.71
N SER A 196 -18.04 -0.76 1.52
CA SER A 196 -17.29 -1.99 1.24
C SER A 196 -16.28 -1.76 0.13
N LEU A 197 -15.28 -2.65 0.05
CA LEU A 197 -14.21 -2.56 -0.95
C LEU A 197 -14.08 -3.89 -1.70
N ASP A 198 -13.90 -3.81 -3.01
CA ASP A 198 -13.46 -4.93 -3.84
C ASP A 198 -12.19 -4.54 -4.59
N SER A 199 -11.16 -5.37 -4.53
CA SER A 199 -9.87 -5.15 -5.20
C SER A 199 -9.41 -6.40 -5.92
N ALA A 200 -8.87 -6.22 -7.14
CA ALA A 200 -8.31 -7.29 -7.95
C ALA A 200 -7.05 -6.85 -8.68
N ALA A 201 -6.09 -7.76 -8.85
CA ALA A 201 -4.91 -7.55 -9.68
C ALA A 201 -4.56 -8.81 -10.45
N LEU A 202 -4.31 -8.65 -11.76
CA LEU A 202 -3.62 -9.62 -12.60
C LEU A 202 -2.15 -9.26 -12.62
N VAL A 203 -1.27 -10.19 -12.26
CA VAL A 203 0.18 -9.99 -12.19
C VAL A 203 0.87 -11.00 -13.09
N LEU A 204 1.75 -10.51 -13.95
CA LEU A 204 2.66 -11.29 -14.78
C LEU A 204 4.10 -11.04 -14.33
N GLU A 205 4.79 -12.10 -13.95
CA GLU A 205 6.23 -12.12 -13.68
C GLU A 205 6.88 -13.18 -14.58
N HIS A 206 7.57 -12.73 -15.64
CA HIS A 206 8.18 -13.65 -16.60
C HIS A 206 9.57 -13.17 -17.02
N GLY A 207 10.62 -13.85 -16.54
CA GLY A 207 11.99 -13.44 -16.78
C GLY A 207 12.25 -12.00 -16.29
N PRO A 208 12.72 -11.10 -17.17
CA PRO A 208 12.97 -9.71 -16.80
C PRO A 208 11.70 -8.84 -16.75
N LEU A 209 10.55 -9.35 -17.24
CA LEU A 209 9.31 -8.61 -17.35
C LEU A 209 8.46 -8.76 -16.08
N TYR A 210 8.02 -7.65 -15.54
CA TYR A 210 6.88 -7.53 -14.65
C TYR A 210 5.79 -6.74 -15.36
N ALA A 211 4.54 -7.19 -15.33
CA ALA A 211 3.40 -6.40 -15.81
C ALA A 211 2.18 -6.66 -14.91
N THR A 212 1.32 -5.66 -14.75
CA THR A 212 0.12 -5.80 -13.95
C THR A 212 -1.01 -4.90 -14.41
N LEU A 213 -2.24 -5.40 -14.28
CA LEU A 213 -3.48 -4.65 -14.36
C LEU A 213 -4.20 -4.81 -13.02
N ALA A 214 -4.49 -3.72 -12.35
CA ALA A 214 -5.20 -3.72 -11.07
C ALA A 214 -6.42 -2.80 -11.11
N HIS A 215 -7.50 -3.25 -10.45
CA HIS A 215 -8.74 -2.50 -10.31
C HIS A 215 -9.25 -2.60 -8.89
N GLU A 216 -9.76 -1.48 -8.35
CA GLU A 216 -10.34 -1.41 -7.02
C GLU A 216 -11.60 -0.54 -7.07
N ARG A 217 -12.63 -0.96 -6.34
CA ARG A 217 -13.89 -0.25 -6.20
C ARG A 217 -14.20 -0.09 -4.72
N HIS A 218 -14.51 1.15 -4.33
CA HIS A 218 -15.04 1.49 -3.03
C HIS A 218 -16.52 1.82 -3.19
N ARG A 219 -17.39 1.08 -2.51
CA ARG A 219 -18.83 1.35 -2.50
C ARG A 219 -19.18 2.18 -1.28
N ASP A 220 -20.07 3.13 -1.45
CA ASP A 220 -20.64 3.97 -0.39
C ASP A 220 -19.61 4.76 0.45
N TYR A 221 -18.35 4.90 -0.01
CA TYR A 221 -17.32 5.60 0.74
C TYR A 221 -17.57 7.10 0.87
N GLN A 222 -18.25 7.69 -0.13
CA GLN A 222 -18.61 9.11 -0.15
C GLN A 222 -20.09 9.33 0.20
N GLY A 223 -20.83 8.26 0.52
CA GLY A 223 -22.24 8.27 0.86
C GLY A 223 -23.04 7.16 0.17
N PRO A 224 -24.29 6.93 0.56
CA PRO A 224 -25.12 5.86 0.02
C PRO A 224 -25.25 5.93 -1.51
N GLY A 225 -24.93 4.83 -2.22
CA GLY A 225 -25.03 4.72 -3.67
C GLY A 225 -23.93 5.43 -4.46
N LEU A 226 -22.89 5.94 -3.82
CA LEU A 226 -21.74 6.60 -4.44
C LEU A 226 -20.56 5.65 -4.51
N ASP A 227 -19.99 5.46 -5.71
CA ASP A 227 -18.92 4.52 -5.97
C ASP A 227 -17.64 5.22 -6.43
N ASP A 228 -16.52 4.84 -5.80
CA ASP A 228 -15.19 5.25 -6.25
C ASP A 228 -14.50 4.09 -6.97
N GLN A 229 -13.68 4.37 -7.96
CA GLN A 229 -12.97 3.37 -8.75
C GLN A 229 -11.55 3.82 -9.06
N GLY A 230 -10.60 2.89 -8.87
CA GLY A 230 -9.21 3.04 -9.28
C GLY A 230 -8.84 1.95 -10.29
N THR A 231 -8.10 2.32 -11.34
CA THR A 231 -7.52 1.36 -12.29
C THR A 231 -6.06 1.72 -12.54
N LYS A 232 -5.18 0.74 -12.41
CA LYS A 232 -3.74 0.86 -12.70
C LYS A 232 -3.32 -0.14 -13.77
N LEU A 233 -2.48 0.32 -14.68
CA LEU A 233 -1.70 -0.51 -15.59
C LEU A 233 -0.23 -0.19 -15.33
N ALA A 234 0.60 -1.22 -15.15
CA ALA A 234 2.02 -1.01 -14.95
C ALA A 234 2.87 -2.09 -15.62
N ALA A 235 4.09 -1.71 -15.98
CA ALA A 235 5.10 -2.63 -16.44
C ALA A 235 6.48 -2.22 -15.93
N ALA A 236 7.35 -3.22 -15.74
CA ALA A 236 8.77 -3.00 -15.48
C ALA A 236 9.61 -4.02 -16.25
N TRP A 237 10.81 -3.60 -16.61
CA TRP A 237 11.77 -4.44 -17.29
C TRP A 237 13.15 -4.34 -16.62
N GLN A 238 13.78 -5.50 -16.42
CA GLN A 238 15.12 -5.60 -15.87
C GLN A 238 16.16 -5.77 -17.00
N PHE A 239 17.03 -4.77 -17.19
CA PHE A 239 18.15 -4.77 -18.13
C PHE A 239 19.45 -4.97 -17.35
N GLY A 240 19.87 -6.20 -17.14
CA GLY A 240 21.03 -6.45 -16.30
C GLY A 240 20.87 -5.84 -14.90
N GLN A 241 21.67 -4.83 -14.59
CA GLN A 241 21.64 -4.12 -13.30
C GLN A 241 20.69 -2.90 -13.26
N THR A 242 20.00 -2.62 -14.36
CA THR A 242 19.06 -1.49 -14.47
C THR A 242 17.63 -2.01 -14.51
N ARG A 243 16.75 -1.47 -13.69
CA ARG A 243 15.31 -1.68 -13.80
C ARG A 243 14.62 -0.39 -14.17
N LEU A 244 13.78 -0.44 -15.20
CA LEU A 244 12.88 0.65 -15.60
C LEU A 244 11.45 0.21 -15.32
N ALA A 245 10.63 1.09 -14.73
CA ALA A 245 9.21 0.83 -14.51
C ALA A 245 8.36 2.03 -14.92
N ALA A 246 7.14 1.75 -15.36
CA ALA A 246 6.13 2.75 -15.69
C ALA A 246 4.76 2.33 -15.17
N ILE A 247 3.97 3.29 -14.69
CA ILE A 247 2.61 3.11 -14.17
C ILE A 247 1.71 4.19 -14.77
N ALA A 248 0.52 3.79 -15.21
CA ALA A 248 -0.59 4.70 -15.51
C ALA A 248 -1.75 4.37 -14.57
N GLU A 249 -2.34 5.40 -13.96
CA GLU A 249 -3.44 5.28 -13.01
C GLU A 249 -4.59 6.19 -13.42
N LYS A 250 -5.82 5.69 -13.31
CA LYS A 250 -7.05 6.49 -13.41
C LYS A 250 -7.87 6.29 -12.16
N LEU A 251 -8.15 7.40 -11.46
CA LEU A 251 -9.06 7.45 -10.33
C LEU A 251 -10.36 8.15 -10.74
N ARG A 252 -11.48 7.63 -10.24
CA ARG A 252 -12.82 8.18 -10.37
C ARG A 252 -13.51 8.15 -9.02
N TYR A 253 -14.15 9.25 -8.67
CA TYR A 253 -14.95 9.41 -7.46
C TYR A 253 -16.34 9.88 -7.82
N GLU A 254 -17.34 9.37 -7.09
CA GLU A 254 -18.69 9.91 -7.09
C GLU A 254 -18.94 10.57 -5.74
N THR A 255 -19.43 11.81 -5.78
CA THR A 255 -19.74 12.61 -4.58
C THR A 255 -21.16 13.14 -4.66
N ALA A 256 -21.71 13.62 -3.55
CA ALA A 256 -23.02 14.27 -3.55
C ALA A 256 -23.07 15.51 -4.46
N SER A 257 -21.93 16.16 -4.75
CA SER A 257 -21.86 17.34 -5.63
C SER A 257 -21.54 17.01 -7.09
N GLY A 258 -21.26 15.73 -7.42
CA GLY A 258 -20.95 15.33 -8.79
C GLY A 258 -19.79 14.33 -8.88
N LYS A 259 -19.24 14.18 -10.06
CA LYS A 259 -18.13 13.23 -10.35
C LYS A 259 -16.81 13.95 -10.42
N LEU A 260 -15.73 13.22 -10.05
CA LEU A 260 -14.35 13.69 -10.07
C LEU A 260 -13.47 12.59 -10.65
N GLN A 261 -12.57 12.92 -11.55
CA GLN A 261 -11.62 11.95 -12.10
C GLN A 261 -10.25 12.59 -12.35
N ARG A 262 -9.20 11.77 -12.19
CA ARG A 262 -7.82 12.16 -12.45
C ARG A 262 -7.08 11.01 -13.13
N ILE A 263 -6.17 11.35 -14.06
CA ILE A 263 -5.18 10.44 -14.62
C ILE A 263 -3.82 10.87 -14.10
N SER A 264 -3.01 9.90 -13.68
CA SER A 264 -1.64 10.11 -13.25
C SER A 264 -0.71 9.05 -13.81
N TYR A 265 0.57 9.41 -13.86
CA TYR A 265 1.64 8.56 -14.39
C TYR A 265 2.81 8.54 -13.42
N TYR A 266 3.54 7.44 -13.41
CA TYR A 266 4.79 7.31 -12.70
C TYR A 266 5.81 6.56 -13.55
N VAL A 267 7.06 7.03 -13.53
CA VAL A 267 8.20 6.33 -14.12
C VAL A 267 9.32 6.29 -13.09
N SER A 268 9.96 5.14 -12.97
CA SER A 268 11.13 4.98 -12.10
C SER A 268 12.24 4.23 -12.79
N LEU A 269 13.47 4.55 -12.37
CA LEU A 269 14.68 3.85 -12.78
C LEU A 269 15.51 3.54 -11.54
N THR A 270 16.01 2.30 -11.47
CA THR A 270 17.05 1.92 -10.51
C THR A 270 18.25 1.35 -11.26
N HIS A 271 19.46 1.69 -10.83
CA HIS A 271 20.69 1.14 -11.37
C HIS A 271 21.64 0.78 -10.25
N GLN A 272 22.17 -0.46 -10.26
CA GLN A 272 23.05 -0.97 -9.22
C GLN A 272 24.47 -1.13 -9.78
N ILE A 273 25.48 -0.57 -9.10
CA ILE A 273 26.90 -0.69 -9.44
C ILE A 273 27.65 -1.16 -8.20
N GLY A 274 27.87 -2.47 -8.07
CA GLY A 274 28.44 -3.03 -6.84
C GLY A 274 27.62 -2.65 -5.61
N PRO A 275 28.18 -1.99 -4.58
CA PRO A 275 27.44 -1.55 -3.40
C PRO A 275 26.63 -0.27 -3.63
N HIS A 276 26.76 0.40 -4.78
CA HIS A 276 26.16 1.68 -5.08
C HIS A 276 24.84 1.52 -5.83
N GLY A 277 23.76 2.15 -5.36
CA GLY A 277 22.46 2.19 -6.01
C GLY A 277 22.06 3.62 -6.39
N ILE A 278 21.64 3.85 -7.63
CA ILE A 278 21.06 5.10 -8.10
C ILE A 278 19.58 4.86 -8.33
N ARG A 279 18.74 5.80 -7.87
CA ARG A 279 17.28 5.72 -7.98
C ARG A 279 16.73 7.02 -8.53
N LEU A 280 15.82 6.92 -9.48
CA LEU A 280 15.04 8.03 -10.03
C LEU A 280 13.55 7.68 -9.97
N GLY A 281 12.72 8.67 -9.70
CA GLY A 281 11.27 8.54 -9.74
C GLY A 281 10.64 9.87 -10.17
N VAL A 282 9.65 9.80 -11.07
CA VAL A 282 8.87 10.96 -11.48
C VAL A 282 7.41 10.56 -11.54
N ALA A 283 6.58 11.21 -10.72
CA ALA A 283 5.13 11.07 -10.74
C ALA A 283 4.48 12.36 -11.23
N LYS A 284 3.47 12.24 -12.11
CA LYS A 284 2.69 13.37 -12.61
C LYS A 284 1.20 13.12 -12.40
N ALA A 285 0.52 14.07 -11.78
CA ALA A 285 -0.93 14.19 -11.80
C ALA A 285 -1.34 15.17 -12.88
N ASN A 286 -2.22 14.78 -13.80
CA ASN A 286 -2.88 15.73 -14.70
C ASN A 286 -3.93 16.53 -13.92
N ASP A 287 -4.40 17.63 -14.50
CA ASP A 287 -5.60 18.32 -14.02
C ASP A 287 -6.75 17.33 -13.89
N ALA A 288 -7.46 17.43 -12.78
CA ALA A 288 -8.64 16.62 -12.56
C ALA A 288 -9.86 17.24 -13.25
N SER A 289 -10.72 16.39 -13.77
CA SER A 289 -11.96 16.79 -14.44
C SER A 289 -13.18 16.24 -13.74
N GLY A 290 -14.34 16.87 -13.99
CA GLY A 290 -15.61 16.45 -13.44
C GLY A 290 -16.48 17.61 -13.01
N SER A 291 -17.63 17.29 -12.43
CA SER A 291 -18.63 18.26 -11.95
C SER A 291 -18.61 18.47 -10.44
N ALA A 292 -17.83 17.69 -9.69
CA ALA A 292 -17.72 17.84 -8.24
C ALA A 292 -17.15 19.20 -7.87
N THR A 293 -17.80 19.87 -6.93
CA THR A 293 -17.41 21.21 -6.44
C THR A 293 -16.44 21.15 -5.26
N GLY A 294 -16.38 20.00 -4.59
CA GLY A 294 -15.47 19.74 -3.47
C GLY A 294 -14.16 19.06 -3.89
N ARG A 295 -13.20 19.08 -2.96
CA ARG A 295 -11.94 18.33 -3.04
C ARG A 295 -12.08 17.00 -2.32
N LEU A 296 -11.49 15.93 -2.87
CA LEU A 296 -11.31 14.63 -2.22
C LEU A 296 -9.83 14.30 -2.13
N GLY A 297 -9.31 14.19 -0.91
CA GLY A 297 -7.86 14.05 -0.69
C GLY A 297 -7.11 15.21 -1.35
N PHE A 298 -6.21 14.92 -2.28
CA PHE A 298 -5.47 15.93 -3.05
C PHE A 298 -6.18 16.36 -4.34
N ILE A 299 -7.27 15.69 -4.75
CA ILE A 299 -7.88 15.86 -6.06
C ILE A 299 -9.03 16.86 -6.00
N GLN A 300 -9.00 17.86 -6.89
CA GLN A 300 -10.04 18.86 -7.12
C GLN A 300 -10.26 19.04 -8.63
N ALA A 301 -11.50 19.19 -9.08
CA ALA A 301 -11.79 19.40 -10.49
C ALA A 301 -11.41 20.81 -10.98
N GLY A 302 -10.96 20.91 -12.22
CA GLY A 302 -10.70 22.15 -12.96
C GLY A 302 -9.25 22.33 -13.37
N PRO A 303 -8.93 23.43 -14.05
CA PRO A 303 -7.57 23.75 -14.51
C PRO A 303 -6.63 24.04 -13.33
N ASP A 304 -5.35 23.90 -13.55
CA ASP A 304 -4.26 24.18 -12.59
C ASP A 304 -4.39 23.33 -11.29
N THR A 305 -4.91 22.10 -11.40
CA THR A 305 -5.04 21.17 -10.27
C THR A 305 -4.09 19.97 -10.36
N GLY A 306 -3.18 19.98 -11.33
CA GLY A 306 -2.14 18.99 -11.51
C GLY A 306 -0.93 19.19 -10.59
N ALA A 307 -0.02 18.21 -10.60
CA ALA A 307 1.24 18.29 -9.86
C ALA A 307 2.31 17.39 -10.51
N LEU A 308 3.57 17.72 -10.21
CA LEU A 308 4.75 16.95 -10.60
C LEU A 308 5.59 16.66 -9.35
N HIS A 309 5.91 15.40 -9.10
CA HIS A 309 6.79 14.96 -8.02
C HIS A 309 7.99 14.22 -8.61
N ALA A 310 9.20 14.75 -8.43
CA ALA A 310 10.45 14.18 -8.95
C ALA A 310 11.42 13.91 -7.81
N THR A 311 12.09 12.77 -7.86
CA THR A 311 13.03 12.33 -6.82
C THR A 311 14.28 11.73 -7.44
N LEU A 312 15.44 12.12 -6.91
CA LEU A 312 16.73 11.49 -7.13
C LEU A 312 17.22 10.90 -5.82
N GLY A 313 17.71 9.66 -5.83
CA GLY A 313 18.24 8.99 -4.66
C GLY A 313 19.50 8.21 -4.94
N TYR A 314 20.26 8.00 -3.88
CA TYR A 314 21.47 7.21 -3.86
C TYR A 314 21.47 6.31 -2.62
N ASP A 315 21.90 5.05 -2.78
CA ASP A 315 22.11 4.10 -1.69
C ASP A 315 23.52 3.57 -1.71
N TYR A 316 24.08 3.32 -0.54
CA TYR A 316 25.30 2.55 -0.37
C TYR A 316 25.05 1.38 0.56
N ALA A 317 25.24 0.17 0.04
CA ALA A 317 25.07 -1.07 0.80
C ALA A 317 26.30 -1.32 1.68
N LEU A 318 26.15 -1.17 3.00
CA LEU A 318 27.18 -1.53 3.99
C LEU A 318 27.23 -3.04 4.19
N SER A 319 26.08 -3.70 4.03
CA SER A 319 25.94 -5.16 4.08
C SER A 319 24.69 -5.59 3.32
N LYS A 320 24.38 -6.91 3.29
CA LYS A 320 23.13 -7.44 2.73
C LYS A 320 21.87 -6.91 3.43
N ARG A 321 21.98 -6.41 4.67
CA ARG A 321 20.86 -5.97 5.52
C ARG A 321 20.91 -4.50 5.88
N THR A 322 22.05 -3.83 5.67
CA THR A 322 22.26 -2.44 6.09
C THR A 322 22.68 -1.59 4.91
N SER A 323 21.99 -0.47 4.71
CA SER A 323 22.36 0.55 3.74
C SER A 323 22.24 1.93 4.32
N VAL A 324 23.10 2.84 3.91
CA VAL A 324 22.90 4.27 4.04
C VAL A 324 22.31 4.79 2.74
N PHE A 325 21.49 5.83 2.83
CA PHE A 325 20.86 6.41 1.65
C PHE A 325 20.78 7.93 1.76
N ALA A 326 20.74 8.57 0.62
CA ALA A 326 20.37 9.97 0.48
C ALA A 326 19.32 10.12 -0.62
N PHE A 327 18.43 11.09 -0.49
CA PHE A 327 17.57 11.50 -1.59
C PHE A 327 17.31 13.02 -1.55
N HIS A 328 17.00 13.54 -2.71
CA HIS A 328 16.42 14.86 -2.89
C HIS A 328 15.13 14.73 -3.67
N THR A 329 14.06 15.34 -3.16
CA THR A 329 12.72 15.27 -3.74
C THR A 329 12.15 16.67 -3.90
N HIS A 330 11.40 16.86 -4.98
CA HIS A 330 10.73 18.11 -5.31
C HIS A 330 9.31 17.82 -5.79
N LEU A 331 8.30 18.38 -5.11
CA LEU A 331 6.90 18.32 -5.50
C LEU A 331 6.44 19.72 -5.87
N HIS A 332 6.02 19.89 -7.12
CA HIS A 332 5.47 21.12 -7.65
C HIS A 332 3.98 20.99 -7.84
N ASN A 333 3.21 21.81 -7.14
CA ASN A 333 1.78 21.95 -7.32
C ASN A 333 1.48 23.05 -8.35
N ASP A 334 0.54 22.81 -9.27
CA ASP A 334 -0.06 23.84 -10.08
C ASP A 334 -0.89 24.80 -9.20
N ALA A 335 -1.30 25.95 -9.69
CA ALA A 335 -1.77 27.08 -8.87
C ALA A 335 -2.92 26.74 -7.88
N ARG A 336 -3.75 25.75 -8.19
CA ARG A 336 -4.88 25.30 -7.35
C ARG A 336 -4.67 23.95 -6.69
N ALA A 337 -3.57 23.25 -7.00
CA ALA A 337 -3.24 21.96 -6.47
C ALA A 337 -2.71 22.05 -5.02
N VAL A 338 -2.94 20.98 -4.23
CA VAL A 338 -2.53 20.88 -2.82
C VAL A 338 -1.92 19.51 -2.50
N TYR A 339 -1.24 18.89 -3.46
CA TYR A 339 -0.55 17.64 -3.19
C TYR A 339 0.52 17.83 -2.13
N ASP A 340 0.66 16.83 -1.27
CA ASP A 340 1.61 16.83 -0.17
C ASP A 340 2.44 15.53 -0.19
N PHE A 341 3.51 15.49 0.56
CA PHE A 341 4.19 14.24 0.85
C PHE A 341 3.26 13.30 1.60
N ALA A 342 3.00 12.11 1.05
CA ALA A 342 2.06 11.15 1.64
C ALA A 342 2.56 10.54 2.96
N ILE A 343 3.85 10.66 3.24
CA ILE A 343 4.49 10.34 4.51
C ILE A 343 5.23 11.59 4.96
N ASN A 344 5.07 11.96 6.24
CA ASN A 344 5.69 13.15 6.81
C ASN A 344 5.33 14.45 6.07
N GLY A 345 4.02 14.63 5.77
CA GLY A 345 3.48 15.77 5.04
C GLY A 345 3.76 17.14 5.70
N LEU A 346 3.56 18.20 4.93
CA LEU A 346 3.79 19.60 5.33
C LEU A 346 2.51 20.43 5.36
N ALA A 347 1.35 19.86 4.96
CA ALA A 347 0.07 20.54 4.84
C ALA A 347 0.13 21.83 3.99
N PRO A 348 0.54 21.73 2.70
CA PRO A 348 0.83 22.89 1.87
C PRO A 348 -0.41 23.72 1.52
N ALA A 349 -0.19 25.02 1.31
CA ALA A 349 -1.15 25.87 0.63
C ALA A 349 -1.25 25.50 -0.86
N ALA A 350 -2.33 25.94 -1.52
CA ALA A 350 -2.50 25.74 -2.96
C ALA A 350 -1.34 26.39 -3.74
N GLY A 351 -0.84 25.69 -4.76
CA GLY A 351 0.28 26.15 -5.60
C GLY A 351 1.65 26.07 -4.96
N ALA A 352 1.77 25.56 -3.74
CA ALA A 352 3.04 25.46 -3.05
C ALA A 352 4.00 24.46 -3.72
N ARG A 353 5.29 24.75 -3.68
CA ARG A 353 6.36 23.84 -4.03
C ARG A 353 6.98 23.28 -2.76
N LEU A 354 7.15 21.96 -2.70
CA LEU A 354 7.72 21.26 -1.56
C LEU A 354 9.06 20.69 -1.96
N GLU A 355 10.05 20.83 -1.10
CA GLU A 355 11.38 20.23 -1.26
C GLU A 355 11.72 19.42 -0.01
N GLY A 356 12.41 18.31 -0.23
CA GLY A 356 12.93 17.48 0.85
C GLY A 356 14.29 16.91 0.48
N THR A 357 15.25 17.00 1.40
CA THR A 357 16.56 16.35 1.26
C THR A 357 16.80 15.52 2.51
N ALA A 358 17.08 14.24 2.35
CA ALA A 358 17.31 13.34 3.46
C ALA A 358 18.62 12.58 3.33
N LEU A 359 19.19 12.28 4.50
CA LEU A 359 20.27 11.32 4.68
C LEU A 359 19.85 10.35 5.78
N GLY A 360 19.90 9.05 5.51
CA GLY A 360 19.39 8.07 6.45
C GLY A 360 20.10 6.73 6.42
N ILE A 361 19.66 5.87 7.34
CA ILE A 361 20.12 4.49 7.45
C ILE A 361 18.91 3.56 7.48
N ARG A 362 19.04 2.44 6.79
CA ARG A 362 18.07 1.35 6.80
C ARG A 362 18.76 0.05 7.20
N HIS A 363 18.21 -0.64 8.18
CA HIS A 363 18.66 -1.95 8.61
C HIS A 363 17.48 -2.92 8.68
N ALA A 364 17.62 -4.09 8.03
CA ALA A 364 16.65 -5.20 8.11
C ALA A 364 17.24 -6.37 8.92
N PHE A 365 16.44 -7.03 9.73
CA PHE A 365 16.85 -8.17 10.58
C PHE A 365 15.82 -9.30 10.55
#